data_7abe3d7497ff6cc3856eac09f38eb7f4
#
_entry.id   7abe3d7497ff6cc3856eac09f38eb7f4
#
_cell.length_a   1.000
_cell.length_b   1.000
_cell.length_c   1.000
_cell.angle_alpha   90.00
_cell.angle_beta   90.00
_cell.angle_gamma   90.00
#
_symmetry.space_group_name_H-M   'P 1'
#
loop_
_entity.id
_entity.type
_entity.pdbx_description
1 polymer ?
#
loop_
_entity_poly.entity_id
_entity_poly.type
_entity_poly.pdbx_seq_one_letter_code
_entity_poly.pdbx_strand_id
1 'polypeptide(L)'
;EVQRIKNKGTNADGTGRVVFKPIKFTKEGHYQYTIVEAKAGETENGITYDNRTVPVIVHVYDNGRGQLVAWVEKLEISQVALPAAEFSTSAPGSNLVPPISGAINTITDAGIQTFVNTYKPANVKAPVSATKSFINKNTDKPIQLQGGEFEFALFEKNGTAPIQTTTNDAAGNIKFEDLEFNKADTYHYTIVEKNAGTTDKGITYSNKTIEVTIKVVDNGKGALEATVTYDNNDSTFENTYKAENTKAVLEVDKKLSNRNLEADMFEFTLTDQVGNVEKAKNGADGKVKFSELTFDEAGTYTYTIKEVKAGTTENGITYDAKTITAKVTVTDDGQGKLHATVEYSSDGTANSTTFTNVYTPAKTQVPVKKVWNDSDNQDGKRPESITVKLLADGVETG
;
A
#
# COMPACT_ATOMS: atom_id res chain seq x y z
N GLU A 1 -6.01 -70.83 -8.57
CA GLU A 1 -7.07 -69.89 -8.99
C GLU A 1 -6.94 -68.56 -8.20
N VAL A 2 -6.88 -67.46 -8.90
CA VAL A 2 -6.80 -66.10 -8.27
C VAL A 2 -8.21 -65.63 -8.03
N GLN A 3 -8.55 -65.34 -6.79
CA GLN A 3 -9.81 -64.68 -6.44
C GLN A 3 -9.57 -63.17 -6.18
N ARG A 4 -10.39 -62.33 -6.77
CA ARG A 4 -10.44 -60.88 -6.47
C ARG A 4 -11.77 -60.53 -5.82
N ILE A 5 -11.72 -60.00 -4.59
CA ILE A 5 -12.90 -59.71 -3.80
C ILE A 5 -12.78 -58.31 -3.22
N LYS A 6 -13.88 -57.57 -3.17
CA LYS A 6 -13.97 -56.28 -2.50
C LYS A 6 -14.50 -56.48 -1.08
N ASN A 7 -14.04 -55.67 -0.14
CA ASN A 7 -14.62 -55.60 1.19
C ASN A 7 -16.13 -55.29 1.10
N LYS A 8 -16.93 -55.89 1.96
CA LYS A 8 -18.35 -55.58 2.06
C LYS A 8 -18.60 -54.59 3.17
N GLY A 9 -18.96 -53.34 2.76
CA GLY A 9 -19.32 -52.28 3.69
C GLY A 9 -18.13 -51.79 4.53
N THR A 10 -18.35 -50.69 5.21
CA THR A 10 -17.44 -50.15 6.24
C THR A 10 -18.27 -50.05 7.51
N ASN A 11 -17.82 -50.62 8.61
CA ASN A 11 -18.42 -50.43 9.92
C ASN A 11 -18.22 -48.98 10.40
N ALA A 12 -18.93 -48.55 11.44
CA ALA A 12 -18.78 -47.23 12.02
C ALA A 12 -17.34 -46.95 12.54
N ASP A 13 -16.57 -47.97 12.83
CA ASP A 13 -15.15 -47.92 13.23
C ASP A 13 -14.17 -47.93 12.06
N GLY A 14 -14.65 -47.80 10.82
CA GLY A 14 -13.82 -47.82 9.61
C GLY A 14 -13.37 -49.19 9.13
N THR A 15 -13.79 -50.27 9.79
CA THR A 15 -13.40 -51.65 9.40
C THR A 15 -14.33 -52.25 8.35
N GLY A 16 -13.81 -53.05 7.45
CA GLY A 16 -14.56 -53.78 6.44
C GLY A 16 -14.13 -55.24 6.35
N ARG A 17 -15.07 -56.15 6.20
CA ARG A 17 -14.76 -57.60 6.13
C ARG A 17 -14.55 -58.06 4.69
N VAL A 18 -13.49 -58.83 4.44
CA VAL A 18 -13.22 -59.53 3.18
C VAL A 18 -13.41 -61.03 3.37
N VAL A 19 -14.24 -61.66 2.57
CA VAL A 19 -14.50 -63.09 2.64
C VAL A 19 -14.31 -63.71 1.26
N PHE A 20 -13.33 -64.58 1.11
CA PHE A 20 -13.08 -65.31 -0.12
C PHE A 20 -14.11 -66.43 -0.30
N LYS A 21 -14.36 -66.84 -1.56
CA LYS A 21 -15.19 -68.00 -1.87
C LYS A 21 -14.51 -69.26 -1.40
N PRO A 22 -15.26 -70.30 -0.96
CA PRO A 22 -14.68 -71.60 -0.59
C PRO A 22 -13.81 -72.17 -1.71
N ILE A 23 -12.68 -72.70 -1.32
CA ILE A 23 -11.75 -73.42 -2.23
C ILE A 23 -12.01 -74.94 -2.09
N LYS A 24 -12.17 -75.60 -3.22
CA LYS A 24 -12.38 -77.03 -3.27
C LYS A 24 -11.02 -77.77 -3.48
N PHE A 25 -10.69 -78.69 -2.59
CA PHE A 25 -9.52 -79.51 -2.69
C PHE A 25 -9.92 -80.92 -3.13
N THR A 26 -9.11 -81.52 -4.01
CA THR A 26 -9.35 -82.87 -4.57
C THR A 26 -8.24 -83.86 -4.23
N LYS A 27 -7.18 -83.37 -3.56
CA LYS A 27 -6.03 -84.15 -3.14
C LYS A 27 -5.51 -83.70 -1.77
N GLU A 28 -4.89 -84.58 -1.05
CA GLU A 28 -4.14 -84.18 0.13
C GLU A 28 -2.94 -83.30 -0.24
N GLY A 29 -2.48 -82.49 0.70
CA GLY A 29 -1.29 -81.69 0.55
C GLY A 29 -1.36 -80.36 1.35
N HIS A 30 -0.29 -79.59 1.17
CA HIS A 30 -0.17 -78.27 1.75
C HIS A 30 -0.25 -77.29 0.62
N TYR A 31 -1.25 -76.36 0.71
CA TYR A 31 -1.53 -75.39 -0.32
C TYR A 31 -1.22 -73.99 0.21
N GLN A 32 -0.32 -73.29 -0.46
CA GLN A 32 0.06 -71.96 -0.10
C GLN A 32 -0.73 -70.93 -0.90
N TYR A 33 -1.23 -69.91 -0.21
CA TYR A 33 -1.91 -68.73 -0.79
C TYR A 33 -1.30 -67.45 -0.23
N THR A 34 -1.44 -66.35 -0.95
CA THR A 34 -1.05 -65.04 -0.50
C THR A 34 -2.23 -64.11 -0.67
N ILE A 35 -2.59 -63.41 0.39
CA ILE A 35 -3.56 -62.33 0.33
C ILE A 35 -2.82 -61.01 0.29
N VAL A 36 -3.20 -60.14 -0.65
CA VAL A 36 -2.59 -58.86 -0.86
C VAL A 36 -3.65 -57.89 -1.38
N GLU A 37 -3.56 -56.62 -1.07
CA GLU A 37 -4.41 -55.63 -1.71
C GLU A 37 -4.08 -55.49 -3.18
N ALA A 38 -5.09 -55.25 -4.03
CA ALA A 38 -4.90 -55.16 -5.49
C ALA A 38 -4.00 -53.99 -5.91
N LYS A 39 -3.93 -52.95 -5.06
CA LYS A 39 -3.09 -51.77 -5.23
C LYS A 39 -2.02 -51.64 -4.14
N ALA A 40 -1.57 -52.77 -3.58
CA ALA A 40 -0.60 -52.80 -2.49
C ALA A 40 0.61 -51.88 -2.76
N GLY A 41 0.90 -50.94 -1.86
CA GLY A 41 2.00 -49.99 -1.96
C GLY A 41 1.76 -48.81 -2.91
N GLU A 42 0.65 -48.77 -3.65
CA GLU A 42 0.29 -47.62 -4.48
C GLU A 42 -0.36 -46.50 -3.63
N THR A 43 -0.23 -45.27 -4.10
CA THR A 43 -0.99 -44.11 -3.57
C THR A 43 -1.88 -43.54 -4.66
N GLU A 44 -3.17 -43.45 -4.38
CA GLU A 44 -4.15 -42.88 -5.30
C GLU A 44 -5.20 -42.05 -4.54
N ASN A 45 -5.47 -40.84 -5.01
CA ASN A 45 -6.43 -39.93 -4.39
C ASN A 45 -6.20 -39.73 -2.87
N GLY A 46 -4.93 -39.64 -2.44
CA GLY A 46 -4.54 -39.49 -1.03
C GLY A 46 -4.57 -40.75 -0.21
N ILE A 47 -5.06 -41.89 -0.76
CA ILE A 47 -5.08 -43.18 -0.10
C ILE A 47 -3.79 -43.93 -0.42
N THR A 48 -3.00 -44.28 0.59
CA THR A 48 -1.89 -45.20 0.48
C THR A 48 -2.37 -46.58 0.89
N TYR A 49 -2.34 -47.50 -0.08
CA TYR A 49 -2.78 -48.89 0.10
C TYR A 49 -1.73 -49.69 0.86
N ASP A 50 -2.21 -50.57 1.76
CA ASP A 50 -1.33 -51.43 2.57
C ASP A 50 -0.49 -52.35 1.67
N ASN A 51 0.82 -52.35 1.83
CA ASN A 51 1.73 -53.14 1.03
C ASN A 51 2.06 -54.51 1.64
N ARG A 52 1.43 -54.82 2.76
CA ARG A 52 1.66 -56.13 3.44
C ARG A 52 1.08 -57.26 2.63
N THR A 53 1.72 -58.41 2.75
CA THR A 53 1.25 -59.69 2.22
C THR A 53 0.92 -60.60 3.39
N VAL A 54 -0.23 -61.27 3.30
CA VAL A 54 -0.65 -62.26 4.30
C VAL A 54 -0.53 -63.63 3.69
N PRO A 55 0.49 -64.45 4.08
CA PRO A 55 0.60 -65.85 3.66
C PRO A 55 -0.46 -66.64 4.38
N VAL A 56 -1.03 -67.62 3.67
CA VAL A 56 -2.02 -68.57 4.19
C VAL A 56 -1.67 -69.95 3.74
N ILE A 57 -1.48 -70.89 4.67
CA ILE A 57 -1.27 -72.28 4.35
C ILE A 57 -2.53 -73.06 4.71
N VAL A 58 -3.01 -73.88 3.76
CA VAL A 58 -4.14 -74.79 3.95
C VAL A 58 -3.63 -76.18 3.92
N HIS A 59 -3.80 -76.91 5.00
CA HIS A 59 -3.46 -78.30 5.13
C HIS A 59 -4.68 -79.14 4.81
N VAL A 60 -4.55 -80.10 3.87
CA VAL A 60 -5.63 -81.00 3.44
C VAL A 60 -5.14 -82.42 3.63
N TYR A 61 -5.90 -83.22 4.33
CA TYR A 61 -5.59 -84.65 4.63
C TYR A 61 -6.85 -85.52 4.51
N ASP A 62 -6.66 -86.85 4.22
CA ASP A 62 -7.76 -87.85 4.26
C ASP A 62 -8.02 -88.18 5.71
N ASN A 63 -9.25 -88.22 6.15
CA ASN A 63 -9.69 -88.55 7.51
C ASN A 63 -9.79 -90.09 7.73
N GLY A 64 -9.36 -90.92 6.76
CA GLY A 64 -9.44 -92.35 6.81
C GLY A 64 -10.85 -92.89 6.58
N ARG A 65 -11.81 -92.06 6.22
CA ARG A 65 -13.23 -92.35 5.91
C ARG A 65 -13.63 -91.94 4.50
N GLY A 66 -12.63 -91.80 3.63
CA GLY A 66 -12.84 -91.35 2.23
C GLY A 66 -13.26 -89.91 2.07
N GLN A 67 -12.97 -89.05 3.05
CA GLN A 67 -13.25 -87.62 3.01
C GLN A 67 -11.98 -86.79 3.25
N LEU A 68 -11.78 -85.74 2.42
CA LEU A 68 -10.73 -84.77 2.65
C LEU A 68 -11.19 -83.74 3.64
N VAL A 69 -10.37 -83.42 4.63
CA VAL A 69 -10.57 -82.35 5.63
C VAL A 69 -9.50 -81.32 5.47
N ALA A 70 -9.87 -80.05 5.59
CA ALA A 70 -8.95 -78.99 5.44
C ALA A 70 -8.95 -78.07 6.69
N TRP A 71 -7.80 -77.56 7.08
CA TRP A 71 -7.66 -76.54 8.10
C TRP A 71 -6.62 -75.50 7.65
N VAL A 72 -6.78 -74.26 8.13
CA VAL A 72 -5.93 -73.12 7.79
C VAL A 72 -4.93 -72.87 8.92
N GLU A 73 -3.66 -72.92 8.61
CA GLU A 73 -2.60 -72.51 9.53
C GLU A 73 -2.58 -70.98 9.69
N LYS A 74 -2.55 -70.52 10.92
CA LYS A 74 -2.34 -69.11 11.23
C LYS A 74 -0.87 -68.78 11.07
N LEU A 75 -0.53 -67.92 10.12
CA LEU A 75 0.82 -67.41 9.99
C LEU A 75 0.82 -65.94 10.50
N GLU A 76 1.79 -65.62 11.35
CA GLU A 76 2.01 -64.25 11.78
C GLU A 76 2.60 -63.46 10.62
N ILE A 77 2.16 -62.21 10.49
CA ILE A 77 2.66 -61.31 9.46
C ILE A 77 4.13 -61.01 9.73
N SER A 78 5.00 -61.50 8.87
CA SER A 78 6.38 -61.04 8.79
C SER A 78 6.49 -59.85 7.83
N GLN A 79 7.07 -58.75 8.26
CA GLN A 79 7.38 -57.56 7.41
C GLN A 79 8.56 -57.81 6.46
N VAL A 80 8.89 -59.04 6.17
CA VAL A 80 10.00 -59.43 5.29
C VAL A 80 9.42 -59.98 4.00
N ALA A 81 9.74 -59.33 2.87
CA ALA A 81 9.63 -59.99 1.56
C ALA A 81 10.48 -61.27 1.61
N LEU A 82 9.83 -62.42 1.72
CA LEU A 82 10.52 -63.73 1.64
C LEU A 82 10.99 -63.91 0.19
N PRO A 83 12.30 -64.14 -0.06
CA PRO A 83 12.73 -64.65 -1.34
C PRO A 83 12.03 -66.01 -1.56
N ALA A 84 11.69 -66.28 -2.83
CA ALA A 84 11.13 -67.58 -3.20
C ALA A 84 12.05 -68.72 -2.68
N ALA A 85 11.77 -69.17 -1.49
CA ALA A 85 12.51 -70.28 -0.92
C ALA A 85 11.97 -71.62 -1.52
N GLU A 86 12.84 -72.35 -2.13
CA GLU A 86 12.57 -73.74 -2.57
C GLU A 86 12.14 -74.55 -1.37
N PHE A 87 10.86 -74.87 -1.30
CA PHE A 87 10.39 -75.86 -0.30
C PHE A 87 10.67 -77.27 -0.79
N SER A 88 11.63 -77.92 -0.16
CA SER A 88 11.92 -79.32 -0.32
C SER A 88 10.70 -80.15 0.06
N THR A 89 10.26 -81.02 -0.85
CA THR A 89 9.18 -81.98 -0.65
C THR A 89 9.71 -83.22 0.09
N SER A 90 10.24 -83.04 1.28
CA SER A 90 10.57 -84.17 2.14
C SER A 90 9.59 -84.19 3.32
N ALA A 91 8.75 -85.21 3.35
CA ALA A 91 7.85 -85.48 4.47
C ALA A 91 8.63 -85.77 5.75
N PRO A 92 8.42 -85.00 6.83
CA PRO A 92 8.82 -85.49 8.14
C PRO A 92 7.67 -86.25 8.80
N GLY A 93 8.01 -87.29 9.43
CA GLY A 93 7.06 -88.10 10.16
C GLY A 93 6.31 -87.38 11.26
N SER A 94 5.06 -87.70 11.27
CA SER A 94 4.14 -87.85 12.38
C SER A 94 4.51 -87.18 13.70
N ASN A 95 3.79 -86.15 14.02
CA ASN A 95 3.08 -85.90 15.29
C ASN A 95 2.24 -84.66 15.22
N LEU A 96 1.48 -84.51 14.17
CA LEU A 96 0.38 -83.51 14.14
C LEU A 96 -0.85 -84.23 14.72
N VAL A 97 -1.19 -83.90 15.95
CA VAL A 97 -2.49 -84.25 16.51
C VAL A 97 -3.53 -83.53 15.72
N PRO A 98 -4.43 -84.19 15.00
CA PRO A 98 -5.49 -83.52 14.27
C PRO A 98 -6.39 -82.78 15.29
N PRO A 99 -6.82 -81.56 15.01
CA PRO A 99 -7.79 -80.93 15.86
C PRO A 99 -9.07 -81.77 15.89
N ILE A 100 -9.62 -81.96 17.08
CA ILE A 100 -10.78 -82.74 17.38
C ILE A 100 -11.93 -82.38 16.42
N SER A 101 -12.45 -83.47 15.80
CA SER A 101 -13.65 -83.44 14.94
C SER A 101 -14.77 -82.57 15.56
N GLY A 102 -15.27 -81.66 14.80
CA GLY A 102 -16.61 -81.10 15.05
C GLY A 102 -16.74 -79.61 15.17
N ALA A 103 -15.70 -78.82 15.11
CA ALA A 103 -15.85 -77.35 15.12
C ALA A 103 -15.71 -76.77 13.68
N ILE A 104 -16.79 -76.40 13.07
CA ILE A 104 -16.73 -75.36 12.09
C ILE A 104 -16.15 -74.17 12.84
N ASN A 105 -14.90 -73.84 12.53
CA ASN A 105 -14.14 -72.83 13.23
C ASN A 105 -14.86 -71.52 13.05
N THR A 106 -15.56 -71.06 14.05
CA THR A 106 -15.81 -69.64 14.25
C THR A 106 -14.43 -68.99 14.45
N ILE A 107 -13.94 -68.31 13.41
CA ILE A 107 -12.76 -67.46 13.51
C ILE A 107 -13.13 -66.36 14.49
N THR A 108 -12.58 -66.45 15.70
CA THR A 108 -12.71 -65.33 16.66
C THR A 108 -11.86 -64.18 16.15
N ASP A 109 -12.29 -62.93 16.37
CA ASP A 109 -11.65 -61.69 15.87
C ASP A 109 -10.14 -61.63 16.21
N ALA A 110 -9.67 -62.36 17.23
CA ALA A 110 -8.24 -62.44 17.65
C ALA A 110 -7.28 -63.07 16.60
N GLY A 111 -7.78 -63.48 15.45
CA GLY A 111 -6.98 -64.13 14.39
C GLY A 111 -7.18 -63.55 13.01
N ILE A 112 -7.93 -62.42 12.90
CA ILE A 112 -8.17 -61.76 11.61
C ILE A 112 -6.97 -60.87 11.30
N GLN A 113 -6.38 -61.05 10.13
CA GLN A 113 -5.33 -60.19 9.62
C GLN A 113 -5.99 -58.92 9.04
N THR A 114 -5.48 -57.79 9.44
CA THR A 114 -6.05 -56.49 9.06
C THR A 114 -5.12 -55.75 8.09
N PHE A 115 -5.63 -55.35 6.93
CA PHE A 115 -4.97 -54.38 6.06
C PHE A 115 -5.38 -52.98 6.50
N VAL A 116 -4.39 -52.07 6.57
CA VAL A 116 -4.62 -50.68 7.04
C VAL A 116 -4.18 -49.71 5.95
N ASN A 117 -5.14 -49.10 5.30
CA ASN A 117 -4.89 -48.00 4.37
C ASN A 117 -4.85 -46.70 5.13
N THR A 118 -3.99 -45.80 4.71
CA THR A 118 -3.90 -44.45 5.27
C THR A 118 -4.40 -43.43 4.27
N TYR A 119 -5.06 -42.39 4.76
CA TYR A 119 -5.47 -41.28 3.96
C TYR A 119 -4.74 -40.02 4.41
N LYS A 120 -4.09 -39.33 3.46
CA LYS A 120 -3.45 -38.05 3.67
C LYS A 120 -3.62 -37.21 2.40
N PRO A 121 -4.43 -36.14 2.43
CA PRO A 121 -4.52 -35.22 1.29
C PRO A 121 -3.22 -34.44 1.08
N ALA A 122 -2.95 -34.06 -0.14
CA ALA A 122 -1.86 -33.15 -0.46
C ALA A 122 -2.13 -31.77 0.17
N ASN A 123 -1.06 -31.13 0.66
CA ASN A 123 -1.12 -29.80 1.22
C ASN A 123 -1.60 -28.77 0.15
N VAL A 124 -2.15 -27.65 0.62
CA VAL A 124 -2.56 -26.53 -0.23
C VAL A 124 -1.84 -25.27 0.20
N LYS A 125 -1.51 -24.42 -0.76
CA LYS A 125 -1.00 -23.06 -0.55
C LYS A 125 -2.08 -22.05 -0.78
N ALA A 126 -2.11 -21.01 0.06
CA ALA A 126 -3.04 -19.90 -0.04
C ALA A 126 -2.28 -18.56 -0.07
N PRO A 127 -2.41 -17.74 -1.13
CA PRO A 127 -1.80 -16.42 -1.20
C PRO A 127 -2.57 -15.44 -0.33
N VAL A 128 -1.85 -14.63 0.45
CA VAL A 128 -2.41 -13.50 1.21
C VAL A 128 -1.83 -12.21 0.64
N SER A 129 -2.70 -11.25 0.29
CA SER A 129 -2.29 -9.99 -0.30
C SER A 129 -3.23 -8.85 0.11
N ALA A 130 -2.74 -7.62 -0.01
CA ALA A 130 -3.51 -6.40 0.18
C ALA A 130 -3.03 -5.34 -0.82
N THR A 131 -3.63 -4.16 -0.79
CA THR A 131 -3.22 -3.03 -1.62
C THR A 131 -2.93 -1.81 -0.77
N LYS A 132 -2.06 -0.93 -1.28
CA LYS A 132 -1.70 0.36 -0.68
C LYS A 132 -2.08 1.49 -1.62
N SER A 133 -2.75 2.50 -1.09
CA SER A 133 -2.92 3.81 -1.71
C SER A 133 -2.29 4.91 -0.86
N PHE A 134 -1.84 5.98 -1.51
CA PHE A 134 -1.24 7.13 -0.85
C PHE A 134 -1.75 8.41 -1.50
N ILE A 135 -2.39 9.30 -0.73
CA ILE A 135 -3.11 10.48 -1.24
C ILE A 135 -2.53 11.75 -0.65
N ASN A 136 -2.20 12.73 -1.50
CA ASN A 136 -1.85 14.08 -1.09
C ASN A 136 -3.13 14.88 -0.78
N LYS A 137 -3.32 15.28 0.48
CA LYS A 137 -4.49 16.03 0.95
C LYS A 137 -4.40 17.54 0.72
N ASN A 138 -3.26 18.06 0.26
CA ASN A 138 -3.17 19.42 -0.22
C ASN A 138 -3.76 19.55 -1.65
N THR A 139 -3.65 18.50 -2.46
CA THR A 139 -4.09 18.49 -3.88
C THR A 139 -5.22 17.50 -4.17
N ASP A 140 -5.56 16.62 -3.22
CA ASP A 140 -6.46 15.46 -3.37
C ASP A 140 -6.06 14.52 -4.53
N LYS A 141 -4.75 14.44 -4.83
CA LYS A 141 -4.23 13.58 -5.89
C LYS A 141 -3.44 12.40 -5.31
N PRO A 142 -3.42 11.25 -6.01
CA PRO A 142 -2.55 10.14 -5.65
C PRO A 142 -1.07 10.54 -5.69
N ILE A 143 -0.32 10.08 -4.68
CA ILE A 143 1.14 10.11 -4.69
C ILE A 143 1.63 8.78 -5.25
N GLN A 144 2.52 8.85 -6.24
CA GLN A 144 3.11 7.65 -6.85
C GLN A 144 4.03 6.94 -5.86
N LEU A 145 3.71 5.70 -5.55
CA LEU A 145 4.56 4.82 -4.76
C LEU A 145 5.82 4.42 -5.53
N GLN A 146 6.94 4.26 -4.84
CA GLN A 146 8.21 3.80 -5.40
C GLN A 146 8.51 2.34 -5.06
N GLY A 147 7.83 1.82 -4.02
CA GLY A 147 8.03 0.49 -3.46
C GLY A 147 8.94 0.51 -2.23
N GLY A 148 8.50 -0.17 -1.18
CA GLY A 148 9.23 -0.28 0.07
C GLY A 148 8.99 0.84 1.09
N GLU A 149 8.07 1.79 0.81
CA GLU A 149 7.82 2.92 1.70
C GLU A 149 7.07 2.53 2.97
N PHE A 150 6.16 1.57 2.86
CA PHE A 150 5.27 1.15 3.94
C PHE A 150 5.44 -0.33 4.23
N GLU A 151 5.56 -0.66 5.51
CA GLU A 151 5.76 -2.02 6.00
C GLU A 151 4.46 -2.58 6.60
N PHE A 152 4.17 -3.84 6.32
CA PHE A 152 2.96 -4.55 6.75
C PHE A 152 3.34 -5.85 7.45
N ALA A 153 2.57 -6.20 8.47
CA ALA A 153 2.74 -7.41 9.24
C ALA A 153 1.49 -8.28 9.18
N LEU A 154 1.67 -9.59 8.97
CA LEU A 154 0.65 -10.61 9.01
C LEU A 154 0.72 -11.34 10.36
N PHE A 155 -0.39 -11.41 11.07
CA PHE A 155 -0.53 -12.09 12.35
C PHE A 155 -1.53 -13.23 12.25
N GLU A 156 -1.31 -14.29 13.01
CA GLU A 156 -2.41 -15.22 13.35
C GLU A 156 -3.42 -14.51 14.26
N LYS A 157 -4.68 -14.91 14.20
CA LYS A 157 -5.71 -14.35 15.09
C LYS A 157 -5.28 -14.49 16.55
N ASN A 158 -5.28 -13.37 17.26
CA ASN A 158 -4.82 -13.24 18.64
C ASN A 158 -3.31 -13.50 18.84
N GLY A 159 -2.53 -13.62 17.78
CA GLY A 159 -1.06 -13.68 17.84
C GLY A 159 -0.48 -12.32 18.29
N THR A 160 0.57 -12.34 19.12
CA THR A 160 1.27 -11.15 19.58
C THR A 160 2.52 -10.82 18.77
N ALA A 161 2.98 -11.76 17.96
CA ALA A 161 4.11 -11.59 17.05
C ALA A 161 3.67 -11.82 15.60
N PRO A 162 4.19 -11.06 14.64
CA PRO A 162 3.91 -11.28 13.24
C PRO A 162 4.53 -12.60 12.76
N ILE A 163 3.79 -13.34 11.93
CA ILE A 163 4.30 -14.54 11.27
C ILE A 163 5.08 -14.19 9.99
N GLN A 164 4.75 -13.06 9.36
CA GLN A 164 5.45 -12.53 8.19
C GLN A 164 5.40 -11.00 8.20
N THR A 165 6.39 -10.36 7.58
CA THR A 165 6.39 -8.93 7.25
C THR A 165 6.74 -8.74 5.79
N THR A 166 6.18 -7.69 5.18
CA THR A 166 6.45 -7.32 3.78
C THR A 166 6.26 -5.83 3.59
N THR A 167 6.62 -5.31 2.41
CA THR A 167 6.39 -3.92 2.02
C THR A 167 5.53 -3.84 0.76
N ASN A 168 5.00 -2.64 0.45
CA ASN A 168 4.35 -2.38 -0.81
C ASN A 168 5.37 -2.39 -1.98
N ASP A 169 4.92 -2.79 -3.16
CA ASP A 169 5.63 -2.51 -4.41
C ASP A 169 5.25 -1.12 -4.99
N ALA A 170 5.86 -0.73 -6.12
CA ALA A 170 5.59 0.55 -6.77
C ALA A 170 4.16 0.66 -7.36
N ALA A 171 3.48 -0.46 -7.55
CA ALA A 171 2.06 -0.50 -7.95
C ALA A 171 1.10 -0.49 -6.76
N GLY A 172 1.64 -0.51 -5.52
CA GLY A 172 0.86 -0.58 -4.29
C GLY A 172 0.45 -1.99 -3.89
N ASN A 173 0.97 -3.05 -4.52
CA ASN A 173 0.65 -4.39 -4.08
C ASN A 173 1.44 -4.74 -2.81
N ILE A 174 0.76 -5.35 -1.86
CA ILE A 174 1.30 -5.92 -0.63
C ILE A 174 1.13 -7.44 -0.77
N LYS A 175 2.24 -8.18 -0.86
CA LYS A 175 2.22 -9.63 -1.04
C LYS A 175 3.02 -10.30 0.06
N PHE A 176 2.39 -11.26 0.74
CA PHE A 176 3.05 -12.16 1.67
C PHE A 176 3.44 -13.46 0.96
N GLU A 177 4.35 -14.22 1.55
CA GLU A 177 4.62 -15.58 1.09
C GLU A 177 3.37 -16.46 1.31
N ASP A 178 3.14 -17.39 0.38
CA ASP A 178 2.00 -18.28 0.45
C ASP A 178 1.99 -19.08 1.76
N LEU A 179 0.87 -19.11 2.45
CA LEU A 179 0.65 -19.90 3.64
C LEU A 179 0.34 -21.35 3.23
N GLU A 180 1.01 -22.33 3.85
CA GLU A 180 0.82 -23.75 3.56
C GLU A 180 -0.04 -24.42 4.64
N PHE A 181 -1.04 -25.22 4.21
CA PHE A 181 -1.97 -25.92 5.06
C PHE A 181 -1.97 -27.41 4.77
N ASN A 182 -1.93 -28.21 5.84
CA ASN A 182 -1.93 -29.68 5.80
C ASN A 182 -3.19 -30.30 6.41
N LYS A 183 -4.14 -29.50 6.86
CA LYS A 183 -5.39 -29.93 7.51
C LYS A 183 -6.54 -29.04 7.06
N ALA A 184 -7.71 -29.65 6.85
CA ALA A 184 -8.96 -28.94 6.63
C ALA A 184 -9.41 -28.26 7.92
N ASP A 185 -9.55 -26.92 7.86
CA ASP A 185 -9.99 -26.08 8.98
C ASP A 185 -10.32 -24.67 8.47
N THR A 186 -10.75 -23.79 9.36
CA THR A 186 -10.87 -22.35 9.06
C THR A 186 -9.83 -21.59 9.87
N TYR A 187 -8.96 -20.91 9.15
CA TYR A 187 -7.84 -20.15 9.71
C TYR A 187 -8.13 -18.66 9.61
N HIS A 188 -7.76 -17.91 10.63
CA HIS A 188 -7.96 -16.47 10.70
C HIS A 188 -6.64 -15.74 10.91
N TYR A 189 -6.45 -14.69 10.14
CA TYR A 189 -5.26 -13.83 10.20
C TYR A 189 -5.68 -12.37 10.19
N THR A 190 -4.75 -11.50 10.55
CA THR A 190 -4.91 -10.06 10.46
C THR A 190 -3.70 -9.42 9.79
N ILE A 191 -3.94 -8.44 8.92
CA ILE A 191 -2.88 -7.60 8.34
C ILE A 191 -2.95 -6.23 8.99
N VAL A 192 -1.81 -5.72 9.43
CA VAL A 192 -1.66 -4.41 10.07
C VAL A 192 -0.51 -3.65 9.43
N GLU A 193 -0.68 -2.35 9.21
CA GLU A 193 0.40 -1.48 8.76
C GLU A 193 1.27 -1.06 9.96
N LYS A 194 2.59 -1.01 9.77
CA LYS A 194 3.51 -0.43 10.75
C LYS A 194 3.21 1.05 10.94
N ASN A 195 3.30 1.53 12.17
CA ASN A 195 2.92 2.89 12.58
C ASN A 195 1.42 3.21 12.40
N ALA A 196 0.56 2.20 12.32
CA ALA A 196 -0.88 2.37 12.15
C ALA A 196 -1.46 3.42 13.12
N GLY A 197 -2.25 4.37 12.58
CA GLY A 197 -2.92 5.42 13.34
C GLY A 197 -2.02 6.56 13.83
N THR A 198 -0.72 6.59 13.46
CA THR A 198 0.18 7.70 13.79
C THR A 198 0.29 8.70 12.65
N THR A 199 0.84 9.89 12.96
CA THR A 199 1.22 10.89 11.96
C THR A 199 2.68 11.24 12.15
N ASP A 200 3.46 11.16 11.07
CA ASP A 200 4.86 11.55 11.03
C ASP A 200 5.19 12.25 9.72
N LYS A 201 5.88 13.39 9.79
CA LYS A 201 6.35 14.17 8.62
C LYS A 201 5.23 14.43 7.59
N GLY A 202 4.06 14.78 8.07
CA GLY A 202 2.89 15.01 7.24
C GLY A 202 2.15 13.74 6.77
N ILE A 203 2.73 12.55 6.96
CA ILE A 203 2.08 11.28 6.60
C ILE A 203 1.21 10.81 7.76
N THR A 204 -0.07 10.62 7.52
CA THR A 204 -0.99 9.93 8.42
C THR A 204 -1.15 8.49 7.95
N TYR A 205 -0.72 7.55 8.80
CA TYR A 205 -0.76 6.11 8.53
C TYR A 205 -2.17 5.56 8.80
N SER A 206 -2.61 4.65 7.94
CA SER A 206 -3.90 3.97 8.13
C SER A 206 -3.93 3.23 9.47
N ASN A 207 -5.00 3.41 10.23
CA ASN A 207 -5.24 2.63 11.45
C ASN A 207 -6.07 1.37 11.20
N LYS A 208 -6.29 1.03 9.92
CA LYS A 208 -7.08 -0.11 9.51
C LYS A 208 -6.38 -1.42 9.86
N THR A 209 -7.16 -2.39 10.33
CA THR A 209 -6.79 -3.79 10.41
C THR A 209 -7.61 -4.56 9.39
N ILE A 210 -6.96 -5.38 8.57
CA ILE A 210 -7.64 -6.21 7.57
C ILE A 210 -7.72 -7.64 8.11
N GLU A 211 -8.95 -8.12 8.34
CA GLU A 211 -9.22 -9.50 8.74
C GLU A 211 -9.22 -10.40 7.51
N VAL A 212 -8.48 -11.51 7.59
CA VAL A 212 -8.34 -12.52 6.53
C VAL A 212 -8.84 -13.86 7.06
N THR A 213 -9.78 -14.47 6.36
CA THR A 213 -10.25 -15.82 6.65
C THR A 213 -9.85 -16.75 5.51
N ILE A 214 -9.14 -17.84 5.85
CA ILE A 214 -8.74 -18.88 4.91
C ILE A 214 -9.49 -20.15 5.28
N LYS A 215 -10.44 -20.55 4.44
CA LYS A 215 -11.19 -21.80 4.58
C LYS A 215 -10.50 -22.89 3.78
N VAL A 216 -10.00 -23.92 4.46
CA VAL A 216 -9.38 -25.10 3.86
C VAL A 216 -10.34 -26.27 3.97
N VAL A 217 -10.62 -26.92 2.86
CA VAL A 217 -11.50 -28.09 2.78
C VAL A 217 -10.79 -29.23 2.09
N ASP A 218 -11.11 -30.45 2.50
CA ASP A 218 -10.69 -31.67 1.79
C ASP A 218 -11.69 -31.92 0.65
N ASN A 219 -11.19 -32.06 -0.58
CA ASN A 219 -12.03 -32.30 -1.75
C ASN A 219 -12.46 -33.77 -1.92
N GLY A 220 -12.00 -34.66 -0.99
CA GLY A 220 -12.30 -36.07 -1.02
C GLY A 220 -11.59 -36.85 -2.15
N LYS A 221 -10.65 -36.22 -2.86
CA LYS A 221 -9.88 -36.78 -3.97
C LYS A 221 -8.38 -36.74 -3.72
N GLY A 222 -7.99 -36.60 -2.46
CA GLY A 222 -6.60 -36.58 -2.04
C GLY A 222 -5.92 -35.21 -2.10
N ALA A 223 -6.64 -34.11 -2.14
CA ALA A 223 -6.09 -32.77 -2.10
C ALA A 223 -6.91 -31.86 -1.18
N LEU A 224 -6.24 -30.92 -0.53
CA LEU A 224 -6.88 -29.80 0.13
C LEU A 224 -7.10 -28.65 -0.87
N GLU A 225 -8.16 -27.88 -0.66
CA GLU A 225 -8.50 -26.67 -1.41
C GLU A 225 -8.68 -25.52 -0.44
N ALA A 226 -8.07 -24.35 -0.75
CA ALA A 226 -8.14 -23.16 0.08
C ALA A 226 -8.91 -22.03 -0.61
N THR A 227 -9.74 -21.33 0.17
CA THR A 227 -10.41 -20.11 -0.25
C THR A 227 -10.07 -19.00 0.70
N VAL A 228 -9.51 -17.89 0.17
CA VAL A 228 -9.16 -16.69 0.94
C VAL A 228 -10.27 -15.65 0.80
N THR A 229 -10.71 -15.10 1.92
CA THR A 229 -11.70 -14.02 1.96
C THR A 229 -11.23 -12.92 2.91
N TYR A 230 -11.58 -11.67 2.57
CA TYR A 230 -11.30 -10.49 3.37
C TYR A 230 -12.60 -9.94 3.94
N ASP A 231 -12.56 -9.43 5.15
CA ASP A 231 -13.74 -8.82 5.74
C ASP A 231 -14.19 -7.61 4.90
N ASN A 232 -15.52 -7.49 4.69
CA ASN A 232 -16.14 -6.47 3.84
C ASN A 232 -15.61 -6.39 2.39
N ASN A 233 -14.90 -7.41 1.89
CA ASN A 233 -14.23 -7.43 0.58
C ASN A 233 -13.27 -6.23 0.37
N ASP A 234 -12.73 -5.67 1.44
CA ASP A 234 -11.83 -4.53 1.40
C ASP A 234 -10.45 -4.90 1.94
N SER A 235 -9.48 -4.95 1.06
CA SER A 235 -8.08 -5.26 1.35
C SER A 235 -7.14 -4.07 1.11
N THR A 236 -7.63 -2.83 1.18
CA THR A 236 -6.87 -1.63 0.88
C THR A 236 -6.49 -0.85 2.15
N PHE A 237 -5.21 -0.48 2.27
CA PHE A 237 -4.71 0.50 3.22
C PHE A 237 -4.51 1.84 2.51
N GLU A 238 -5.09 2.91 3.03
CA GLU A 238 -4.90 4.27 2.53
C GLU A 238 -4.13 5.11 3.54
N ASN A 239 -2.96 5.63 3.15
CA ASN A 239 -2.27 6.69 3.87
C ASN A 239 -2.52 8.03 3.20
N THR A 240 -2.45 9.08 3.99
CA THR A 240 -2.57 10.44 3.48
C THR A 240 -1.33 11.25 3.83
N TYR A 241 -0.95 12.15 2.94
CA TYR A 241 0.06 13.15 3.18
C TYR A 241 -0.57 14.54 3.18
N LYS A 242 -0.21 15.37 4.16
CA LYS A 242 -0.60 16.76 4.20
C LYS A 242 0.54 17.61 4.75
N ALA A 243 1.05 18.53 3.94
CA ALA A 243 1.99 19.54 4.39
C ALA A 243 1.25 20.69 5.08
N GLU A 244 1.87 21.27 6.10
CA GLU A 244 1.41 22.49 6.76
C GLU A 244 1.48 23.68 5.80
N ASN A 245 0.48 24.55 5.84
CA ASN A 245 0.41 25.76 5.03
C ASN A 245 1.59 26.69 5.31
N THR A 246 2.00 27.46 4.31
CA THR A 246 2.99 28.52 4.45
C THR A 246 2.39 29.88 4.16
N LYS A 247 3.08 30.95 4.53
CA LYS A 247 2.60 32.33 4.41
C LYS A 247 3.66 33.21 3.79
N ALA A 248 3.20 34.27 3.10
CA ALA A 248 4.05 35.35 2.62
C ALA A 248 3.34 36.68 2.69
N VAL A 249 4.12 37.74 2.96
CA VAL A 249 3.65 39.12 2.88
C VAL A 249 4.36 39.80 1.69
N LEU A 250 3.59 40.40 0.78
CA LEU A 250 4.14 41.16 -0.32
C LEU A 250 4.27 42.61 0.09
N GLU A 251 5.47 43.21 -0.13
CA GLU A 251 5.80 44.57 0.27
C GLU A 251 6.62 45.25 -0.83
N VAL A 252 6.31 46.50 -1.11
CA VAL A 252 7.07 47.34 -2.04
C VAL A 252 7.38 48.72 -1.40
N ASP A 253 8.35 49.41 -1.98
CA ASP A 253 8.80 50.71 -1.51
C ASP A 253 8.19 51.84 -2.34
N LYS A 254 7.79 52.91 -1.68
CA LYS A 254 7.35 54.18 -2.30
C LYS A 254 8.32 55.30 -1.96
N LYS A 255 8.73 56.05 -3.00
CA LYS A 255 9.53 57.28 -2.88
C LYS A 255 8.80 58.46 -3.57
N LEU A 256 8.93 59.65 -3.01
CA LEU A 256 8.50 60.89 -3.60
C LEU A 256 9.70 61.84 -3.70
N SER A 257 10.08 62.22 -4.92
CA SER A 257 11.15 63.20 -5.16
C SER A 257 10.61 64.64 -5.07
N ASN A 258 11.44 65.53 -4.57
CA ASN A 258 11.21 66.98 -4.44
C ASN A 258 10.10 67.38 -3.45
N ARG A 259 9.56 66.46 -2.68
CA ARG A 259 8.57 66.70 -1.62
C ARG A 259 8.65 65.56 -0.58
N ASN A 260 8.34 65.89 0.68
CA ASN A 260 8.28 64.86 1.74
C ASN A 260 7.12 63.92 1.45
N LEU A 261 7.39 62.61 1.66
CA LEU A 261 6.39 61.55 1.61
C LEU A 261 5.66 61.48 2.96
N GLU A 262 4.36 61.44 2.93
CA GLU A 262 3.49 61.27 4.10
C GLU A 262 2.72 59.95 3.96
N ALA A 263 2.20 59.42 5.07
CA ALA A 263 1.36 58.20 5.04
C ALA A 263 0.11 58.45 4.21
N ASP A 264 -0.41 57.42 3.57
CA ASP A 264 -1.66 57.36 2.80
C ASP A 264 -1.71 58.26 1.54
N MET A 265 -0.58 58.83 1.10
CA MET A 265 -0.53 59.69 -0.10
C MET A 265 -0.80 58.94 -1.39
N PHE A 266 -0.37 57.68 -1.48
CA PHE A 266 -0.41 56.89 -2.71
C PHE A 266 -1.07 55.53 -2.47
N GLU A 267 -1.98 55.12 -3.37
CA GLU A 267 -2.68 53.85 -3.33
C GLU A 267 -2.14 52.92 -4.40
N PHE A 268 -2.00 51.65 -4.04
CA PHE A 268 -1.48 50.57 -4.87
C PHE A 268 -2.49 49.46 -4.99
N THR A 269 -2.45 48.72 -6.09
CA THR A 269 -3.21 47.51 -6.31
C THR A 269 -2.27 46.29 -6.36
N LEU A 270 -2.65 45.22 -5.70
CA LEU A 270 -2.10 43.89 -5.87
C LEU A 270 -3.14 43.06 -6.62
N THR A 271 -2.77 42.51 -7.77
CA THR A 271 -3.67 41.72 -8.61
C THR A 271 -3.08 40.28 -8.73
N ASP A 272 -3.86 39.28 -8.39
CA ASP A 272 -3.47 37.90 -8.54
C ASP A 272 -3.68 37.39 -9.99
N GLN A 273 -3.35 36.08 -10.22
CA GLN A 273 -3.44 35.45 -11.55
C GLN A 273 -4.87 35.27 -12.07
N VAL A 274 -5.89 35.28 -11.18
CA VAL A 274 -7.30 35.14 -11.55
C VAL A 274 -8.03 36.47 -11.61
N GLY A 275 -7.32 37.59 -11.30
CA GLY A 275 -7.85 38.96 -11.43
C GLY A 275 -8.45 39.53 -10.15
N ASN A 276 -8.29 38.89 -8.97
CA ASN A 276 -8.66 39.51 -7.70
C ASN A 276 -7.71 40.65 -7.38
N VAL A 277 -8.27 41.76 -6.85
CA VAL A 277 -7.53 42.98 -6.56
C VAL A 277 -7.65 43.33 -5.08
N GLU A 278 -6.51 43.48 -4.43
CA GLU A 278 -6.37 44.10 -3.11
C GLU A 278 -5.78 45.53 -3.27
N LYS A 279 -6.13 46.43 -2.37
CA LYS A 279 -5.58 47.79 -2.32
C LYS A 279 -4.83 48.02 -1.02
N ALA A 280 -3.70 48.72 -1.13
CA ALA A 280 -2.91 49.16 0.02
C ALA A 280 -2.37 50.55 -0.22
N LYS A 281 -2.06 51.30 0.85
CA LYS A 281 -1.44 52.62 0.80
C LYS A 281 -0.06 52.62 1.43
N ASN A 282 0.76 53.59 1.05
CA ASN A 282 2.08 53.76 1.64
C ASN A 282 2.02 54.21 3.10
N GLY A 283 2.88 53.69 3.94
CA GLY A 283 3.21 54.26 5.25
C GLY A 283 4.06 55.52 5.13
N ALA A 284 4.26 56.25 6.23
CA ALA A 284 5.16 57.39 6.30
C ALA A 284 6.63 56.99 6.05
N ASP A 285 7.00 55.75 6.30
CA ASP A 285 8.29 55.15 6.02
C ASP A 285 8.47 54.74 4.54
N GLY A 286 7.44 54.91 3.73
CA GLY A 286 7.40 54.55 2.33
C GLY A 286 7.10 53.07 2.07
N LYS A 287 6.85 52.25 3.08
CA LYS A 287 6.47 50.86 2.89
C LYS A 287 5.02 50.73 2.46
N VAL A 288 4.76 49.88 1.49
CA VAL A 288 3.42 49.48 1.05
C VAL A 288 3.31 47.98 1.32
N LYS A 289 2.52 47.64 2.32
CA LYS A 289 2.32 46.22 2.75
C LYS A 289 0.92 45.78 2.38
N PHE A 290 0.84 44.59 1.75
CA PHE A 290 -0.42 43.92 1.49
C PHE A 290 -0.72 42.88 2.60
N SER A 291 -1.94 42.38 2.62
CA SER A 291 -2.36 41.35 3.57
C SER A 291 -1.50 40.10 3.44
N GLU A 292 -1.40 39.34 4.52
CA GLU A 292 -0.70 38.05 4.54
C GLU A 292 -1.43 37.07 3.64
N LEU A 293 -0.69 36.49 2.67
CA LEU A 293 -1.15 35.46 1.77
C LEU A 293 -0.86 34.09 2.39
N THR A 294 -1.80 33.15 2.30
CA THR A 294 -1.64 31.78 2.78
C THR A 294 -1.66 30.83 1.58
N PHE A 295 -0.74 29.88 1.57
CA PHE A 295 -0.58 28.88 0.51
C PHE A 295 -0.68 27.48 1.11
N ASP A 296 -1.54 26.65 0.54
CA ASP A 296 -1.82 25.27 0.93
C ASP A 296 -1.34 24.23 -0.08
N GLU A 297 -0.84 24.67 -1.23
CA GLU A 297 -0.26 23.82 -2.26
C GLU A 297 1.12 24.34 -2.71
N ALA A 298 2.01 23.42 -3.07
CA ALA A 298 3.26 23.75 -3.76
C ALA A 298 2.96 24.23 -5.18
N GLY A 299 3.63 25.32 -5.59
CA GLY A 299 3.38 25.90 -6.90
C GLY A 299 4.05 27.25 -7.08
N THR A 300 3.76 27.90 -8.21
CA THR A 300 4.20 29.26 -8.51
C THR A 300 2.99 30.16 -8.64
N TYR A 301 2.98 31.21 -7.82
CA TYR A 301 1.92 32.21 -7.76
C TYR A 301 2.50 33.54 -8.19
N THR A 302 1.85 34.21 -9.14
CA THR A 302 2.33 35.47 -9.68
C THR A 302 1.33 36.60 -9.37
N TYR A 303 1.83 37.70 -8.85
CA TYR A 303 1.07 38.87 -8.50
C TYR A 303 1.62 40.07 -9.24
N THR A 304 0.74 40.99 -9.61
CA THR A 304 1.08 42.26 -10.26
C THR A 304 0.78 43.41 -9.32
N ILE A 305 1.78 44.28 -9.08
CA ILE A 305 1.64 45.47 -8.23
C ILE A 305 1.76 46.71 -9.12
N LYS A 306 0.80 47.62 -8.99
CA LYS A 306 0.76 48.92 -9.71
C LYS A 306 0.28 50.03 -8.78
N GLU A 307 0.72 51.24 -9.05
CA GLU A 307 0.13 52.43 -8.48
C GLU A 307 -1.25 52.73 -9.14
N VAL A 308 -2.26 53.11 -8.36
CA VAL A 308 -3.63 53.33 -8.90
C VAL A 308 -3.64 54.40 -10.02
N LYS A 309 -2.80 55.47 -9.90
CA LYS A 309 -2.66 56.53 -10.89
C LYS A 309 -1.41 56.41 -11.77
N ALA A 310 -0.89 55.18 -11.95
CA ALA A 310 0.33 54.92 -12.70
C ALA A 310 0.36 55.62 -14.06
N GLY A 311 1.45 56.33 -14.36
CA GLY A 311 1.69 57.03 -15.62
C GLY A 311 0.90 58.33 -15.80
N THR A 312 0.14 58.83 -14.82
CA THR A 312 -0.58 60.10 -14.89
C THR A 312 0.19 61.22 -14.22
N THR A 313 -0.20 62.48 -14.50
CA THR A 313 0.29 63.64 -13.77
C THR A 313 -0.89 64.40 -13.19
N GLU A 314 -0.91 64.61 -11.88
CA GLU A 314 -1.98 65.31 -11.17
C GLU A 314 -1.40 66.13 -10.01
N ASN A 315 -1.87 67.37 -9.84
CA ASN A 315 -1.43 68.28 -8.77
C ASN A 315 0.09 68.48 -8.67
N GLY A 316 0.78 68.52 -9.81
CA GLY A 316 2.24 68.61 -9.88
C GLY A 316 2.99 67.33 -9.60
N ILE A 317 2.32 66.20 -9.33
CA ILE A 317 2.92 64.87 -9.10
C ILE A 317 2.81 64.03 -10.38
N THR A 318 3.93 63.59 -10.92
CA THR A 318 4.01 62.58 -11.97
C THR A 318 4.15 61.21 -11.31
N TYR A 319 3.15 60.34 -11.54
CA TYR A 319 3.07 59.01 -10.95
C TYR A 319 3.92 58.01 -11.75
N ASP A 320 4.64 57.13 -11.05
CA ASP A 320 5.44 56.10 -11.67
C ASP A 320 4.56 55.12 -12.50
N ALA A 321 4.92 54.90 -13.75
CA ALA A 321 4.17 54.03 -14.66
C ALA A 321 4.56 52.55 -14.50
N LYS A 322 5.51 52.24 -13.63
CA LYS A 322 6.09 50.94 -13.44
C LYS A 322 5.04 49.89 -13.03
N THR A 323 5.27 48.68 -13.47
CA THR A 323 4.59 47.46 -12.99
C THR A 323 5.61 46.58 -12.33
N ILE A 324 5.36 46.16 -11.09
CA ILE A 324 6.20 45.21 -10.38
C ILE A 324 5.47 43.87 -10.37
N THR A 325 6.18 42.81 -10.77
CA THR A 325 5.71 41.44 -10.66
C THR A 325 6.35 40.82 -9.41
N ALA A 326 5.51 40.32 -8.50
CA ALA A 326 5.93 39.47 -7.38
C ALA A 326 5.63 38.00 -7.71
N LYS A 327 6.65 37.17 -7.73
CA LYS A 327 6.57 35.74 -7.94
C LYS A 327 6.80 35.06 -6.62
N VAL A 328 5.78 34.37 -6.11
CA VAL A 328 5.87 33.52 -4.92
C VAL A 328 6.05 32.08 -5.37
N THR A 329 7.18 31.46 -5.01
CA THR A 329 7.42 30.04 -5.26
C THR A 329 7.25 29.29 -3.94
N VAL A 330 6.28 28.36 -3.92
CA VAL A 330 5.99 27.50 -2.78
C VAL A 330 6.51 26.10 -3.08
N THR A 331 7.37 25.59 -2.22
CA THR A 331 7.95 24.25 -2.33
C THR A 331 7.55 23.39 -1.14
N ASP A 332 7.30 22.10 -1.38
CA ASP A 332 7.10 21.09 -0.35
C ASP A 332 8.46 20.46 -0.02
N ASP A 333 8.82 20.39 1.26
CA ASP A 333 10.07 19.79 1.72
C ASP A 333 10.01 18.26 1.82
N GLY A 334 8.84 17.66 1.58
CA GLY A 334 8.59 16.23 1.76
C GLY A 334 8.66 15.76 3.22
N GLN A 335 8.71 16.71 4.17
CA GLN A 335 8.72 16.44 5.61
C GLN A 335 7.49 17.04 6.31
N GLY A 336 6.46 17.35 5.53
CA GLY A 336 5.18 17.88 6.02
C GLY A 336 5.13 19.40 6.12
N LYS A 337 6.01 20.16 5.45
CA LYS A 337 6.00 21.62 5.47
C LYS A 337 6.13 22.22 4.09
N LEU A 338 5.36 23.29 3.86
CA LEU A 338 5.52 24.17 2.71
C LEU A 338 6.43 25.34 3.07
N HIS A 339 7.24 25.78 2.10
CA HIS A 339 8.13 26.93 2.21
C HIS A 339 7.84 27.90 1.06
N ALA A 340 7.63 29.20 1.37
CA ALA A 340 7.41 30.25 0.38
C ALA A 340 8.65 31.12 0.24
N THR A 341 9.03 31.42 -1.02
CA THR A 341 10.04 32.41 -1.37
C THR A 341 9.43 33.44 -2.31
N VAL A 342 9.84 34.71 -2.18
CA VAL A 342 9.28 35.81 -2.98
C VAL A 342 10.41 36.46 -3.81
N GLU A 343 10.17 36.59 -5.10
CA GLU A 343 11.04 37.29 -6.04
C GLU A 343 10.28 38.43 -6.67
N TYR A 344 10.91 39.61 -6.79
CA TYR A 344 10.33 40.76 -7.45
C TYR A 344 11.06 41.09 -8.75
N SER A 345 10.31 41.54 -9.75
CA SER A 345 10.88 42.02 -11.01
C SER A 345 10.04 43.15 -11.57
N SER A 346 10.66 44.07 -12.32
CA SER A 346 9.98 45.11 -13.09
C SER A 346 10.72 45.30 -14.42
N ASP A 347 9.98 45.28 -15.53
CA ASP A 347 10.52 45.46 -16.89
C ASP A 347 11.75 44.59 -17.17
N GLY A 348 11.75 43.36 -16.66
CA GLY A 348 12.87 42.42 -16.80
C GLY A 348 14.03 42.63 -15.81
N THR A 349 13.98 43.66 -14.95
CA THR A 349 14.98 43.94 -13.92
C THR A 349 14.64 43.21 -12.63
N ALA A 350 15.50 42.30 -12.17
CA ALA A 350 15.34 41.59 -10.91
C ALA A 350 15.52 42.50 -9.70
N ASN A 351 14.86 42.14 -8.59
CA ASN A 351 14.91 42.82 -7.30
C ASN A 351 14.47 44.31 -7.33
N SER A 352 13.64 44.69 -8.29
CA SER A 352 13.07 46.02 -8.35
C SER A 352 11.78 46.09 -7.54
N THR A 353 11.83 46.76 -6.38
CA THR A 353 10.68 46.92 -5.44
C THR A 353 10.22 48.36 -5.25
N THR A 354 10.87 49.34 -5.89
CA THR A 354 10.62 50.75 -5.60
C THR A 354 9.82 51.46 -6.70
N PHE A 355 8.73 52.13 -6.33
CA PHE A 355 8.01 53.11 -7.12
C PHE A 355 8.47 54.52 -6.75
N THR A 356 8.80 55.36 -7.75
CA THR A 356 9.27 56.72 -7.52
C THR A 356 8.39 57.75 -8.25
N ASN A 357 7.63 58.53 -7.51
CA ASN A 357 6.91 59.69 -8.07
C ASN A 357 7.77 60.93 -7.98
N VAL A 358 7.53 61.86 -8.90
CA VAL A 358 8.26 63.14 -8.97
C VAL A 358 7.29 64.28 -8.78
N TYR A 359 7.52 65.13 -7.78
CA TYR A 359 6.79 66.35 -7.60
C TYR A 359 7.51 67.48 -8.34
N THR A 360 6.76 68.19 -9.21
CA THR A 360 7.20 69.37 -9.90
C THR A 360 6.32 70.52 -9.45
N PRO A 361 6.84 71.51 -8.68
CA PRO A 361 6.04 72.67 -8.24
C PRO A 361 5.64 73.51 -9.43
N ALA A 362 4.44 74.07 -9.36
CA ALA A 362 3.96 74.99 -10.34
C ALA A 362 4.86 76.28 -10.35
N LYS A 363 5.16 76.75 -11.55
CA LYS A 363 5.83 78.03 -11.69
C LYS A 363 4.80 79.11 -11.43
N THR A 364 5.18 80.13 -10.65
CA THR A 364 4.41 81.32 -10.43
C THR A 364 5.09 82.50 -11.09
N GLN A 365 4.30 83.49 -11.52
CA GLN A 365 4.81 84.72 -12.00
C GLN A 365 4.58 85.81 -10.96
N VAL A 366 5.60 86.66 -10.71
CA VAL A 366 5.50 87.80 -9.83
C VAL A 366 5.44 89.03 -10.73
N PRO A 367 4.26 89.58 -10.95
CA PRO A 367 4.14 90.77 -11.75
C PRO A 367 4.73 91.96 -10.97
N VAL A 368 5.55 92.77 -11.65
CA VAL A 368 6.15 93.99 -11.10
C VAL A 368 5.82 95.17 -12.02
N LYS A 369 5.31 96.22 -11.45
CA LYS A 369 5.01 97.43 -12.18
C LYS A 369 6.10 98.49 -11.94
N LYS A 370 6.72 98.99 -12.98
CA LYS A 370 7.61 100.10 -12.92
C LYS A 370 6.80 101.39 -13.13
N VAL A 371 6.98 102.32 -12.25
CA VAL A 371 6.38 103.68 -12.35
C VAL A 371 7.50 104.75 -12.35
N TRP A 372 7.38 105.72 -13.22
CA TRP A 372 8.26 106.88 -13.25
C TRP A 372 7.56 107.99 -12.53
N ASN A 373 8.30 108.72 -11.64
CA ASN A 373 7.86 109.94 -11.01
C ASN A 373 8.81 111.08 -11.47
N ASP A 374 8.66 111.58 -12.67
CA ASP A 374 9.60 112.47 -13.38
C ASP A 374 8.86 113.51 -14.20
N SER A 375 7.71 114.03 -13.69
CA SER A 375 6.93 115.04 -14.33
C SER A 375 6.65 114.80 -15.82
N ASP A 376 6.33 113.50 -16.13
CA ASP A 376 5.98 113.01 -17.47
C ASP A 376 7.14 113.10 -18.48
N ASN A 377 8.37 112.86 -18.05
CA ASN A 377 9.59 112.88 -18.85
C ASN A 377 9.93 114.29 -19.34
N GLN A 378 9.71 115.33 -18.51
CA GLN A 378 9.88 116.72 -18.84
C GLN A 378 11.27 117.10 -19.36
N ASP A 379 12.31 116.36 -18.90
CA ASP A 379 13.69 116.56 -19.34
C ASP A 379 14.12 115.68 -20.52
N GLY A 380 13.19 114.80 -21.02
CA GLY A 380 13.43 113.91 -22.13
C GLY A 380 14.47 112.80 -21.88
N LYS A 381 14.80 112.55 -20.62
CA LYS A 381 15.88 111.55 -20.25
C LYS A 381 15.38 110.24 -19.79
N ARG A 382 14.08 109.96 -19.84
CA ARG A 382 13.54 108.62 -19.47
C ARG A 382 14.06 107.54 -20.44
N PRO A 383 14.79 106.55 -19.99
CA PRO A 383 15.24 105.49 -20.85
C PRO A 383 14.06 104.68 -21.35
N GLU A 384 14.16 104.13 -22.55
CA GLU A 384 13.12 103.27 -23.16
C GLU A 384 12.84 102.00 -22.35
N SER A 385 13.89 101.46 -21.64
CA SER A 385 13.77 100.30 -20.82
C SER A 385 14.67 100.35 -19.59
N ILE A 386 14.32 99.65 -18.56
CA ILE A 386 15.18 99.35 -17.39
C ILE A 386 15.30 97.94 -17.17
N THR A 387 16.40 97.49 -16.65
CA THR A 387 16.60 96.13 -16.20
C THR A 387 16.24 96.04 -14.73
N VAL A 388 15.39 95.09 -14.36
CA VAL A 388 15.14 94.74 -12.97
C VAL A 388 15.70 93.28 -12.73
N LYS A 389 16.22 93.11 -11.57
CA LYS A 389 16.80 91.75 -11.16
C LYS A 389 15.88 91.12 -10.12
N LEU A 390 15.63 89.87 -10.28
CA LEU A 390 15.01 89.04 -9.24
C LEU A 390 16.11 88.40 -8.42
N LEU A 391 16.06 88.60 -7.11
CA LEU A 391 17.04 88.02 -6.18
C LEU A 391 16.34 87.02 -5.26
N ALA A 392 16.88 85.81 -5.07
CA ALA A 392 16.46 84.89 -4.05
C ALA A 392 17.53 84.90 -2.95
N ASP A 393 17.15 85.26 -1.72
CA ASP A 393 18.03 85.42 -0.57
C ASP A 393 19.28 86.28 -0.85
N GLY A 394 19.07 87.38 -1.64
CA GLY A 394 20.12 88.30 -2.01
C GLY A 394 21.00 87.84 -3.19
N VAL A 395 20.80 86.70 -3.76
CA VAL A 395 21.56 86.16 -4.91
C VAL A 395 20.69 86.30 -6.20
N GLU A 396 21.30 86.72 -7.29
CA GLU A 396 20.62 86.89 -8.59
C GLU A 396 20.16 85.52 -9.11
N THR A 397 18.86 85.38 -9.40
CA THR A 397 18.28 84.21 -10.07
C THR A 397 18.42 84.38 -11.56
N GLY A 398 19.15 83.41 -12.24
CA GLY A 398 19.42 83.49 -13.67
C GLY A 398 18.21 83.57 -14.59
#